data_aa379484d8642fdfad59a224147dba34
#
_entry.id   aa379484d8642fdfad59a224147dba34
#
_cell.length_a   1.000
_cell.length_b   1.000
_cell.length_c   1.000
_cell.angle_alpha   90.00
_cell.angle_beta   90.00
_cell.angle_gamma   90.00
#
_symmetry.space_group_name_H-M   'P 1'
#
loop_
_entity.id
_entity.type
_entity.pdbx_description
1 polymer ?
#
loop_
_entity_poly.entity_id
_entity_poly.type
_entity_poly.pdbx_seq_one_letter_code
_entity_poly.pdbx_strand_id
1 'polypeptide(L)'
;SYSKLTLSRSNCSNIEKNKLDASELKPYNYNKTQEDVDNVDKTYGDYRLRDFYVKTAYNCCASGSFSHDFVNECAIENCIQLGARCLDFEVYSFDDNPIISVSTDKNFGVKETYNYLEFDRIMAKIRDMAFTSGKNSAGNISSDPLILHFRIKTEHKNILDSMADSLNKNFYDRLLSRRYSYQYNGKDL
;
A
#
# COMPACT_ATOMS: atom_id res chain seq x y z
N SER A 1 -30.47 -13.22 -8.56
CA SER A 1 -29.84 -12.52 -9.67
C SER A 1 -28.62 -11.76 -9.18
N TYR A 2 -27.46 -12.42 -9.15
CA TYR A 2 -26.18 -11.90 -8.65
C TYR A 2 -25.43 -11.00 -9.65
N SER A 3 -26.01 -10.66 -10.75
CA SER A 3 -25.31 -10.06 -11.89
C SER A 3 -25.27 -8.53 -11.93
N LYS A 4 -25.64 -7.83 -10.85
CA LYS A 4 -25.67 -6.35 -10.84
C LYS A 4 -24.85 -5.67 -9.74
N LEU A 5 -23.98 -6.38 -9.04
CA LEU A 5 -23.07 -5.80 -8.06
C LEU A 5 -21.62 -5.64 -8.59
N THR A 6 -21.45 -5.56 -9.87
CA THR A 6 -20.24 -4.94 -10.40
C THR A 6 -20.42 -3.44 -10.22
N LEU A 7 -19.93 -2.93 -9.08
CA LEU A 7 -19.59 -1.52 -8.96
C LEU A 7 -18.77 -1.16 -10.18
N SER A 8 -19.31 -0.37 -11.08
CA SER A 8 -18.57 0.02 -12.27
C SER A 8 -17.30 0.72 -11.79
N ARG A 9 -16.17 0.47 -12.43
CA ARG A 9 -14.87 1.08 -12.12
C ARG A 9 -14.96 2.62 -11.97
N SER A 10 -15.89 3.24 -12.73
CA SER A 10 -16.18 4.67 -12.64
C SER A 10 -16.82 5.11 -11.32
N ASN A 11 -17.71 4.30 -10.72
CA ASN A 11 -18.37 4.66 -9.46
C ASN A 11 -17.43 4.56 -8.26
N CYS A 12 -16.58 3.55 -8.22
CA CYS A 12 -15.57 3.40 -7.19
C CYS A 12 -14.60 4.59 -7.20
N SER A 13 -14.04 4.90 -8.35
CA SER A 13 -13.11 6.00 -8.54
C SER A 13 -13.68 7.35 -8.08
N ASN A 14 -14.96 7.62 -8.39
CA ASN A 14 -15.59 8.89 -8.02
C ASN A 14 -15.91 8.97 -6.51
N ILE A 15 -16.42 7.90 -5.91
CA ILE A 15 -16.78 7.89 -4.49
C ILE A 15 -15.53 8.03 -3.61
N GLU A 16 -14.49 7.28 -3.93
CA GLU A 16 -13.25 7.31 -3.15
C GLU A 16 -12.46 8.59 -3.37
N LYS A 17 -12.38 9.06 -4.61
CA LYS A 17 -11.74 10.33 -4.92
C LYS A 17 -12.41 11.48 -4.15
N ASN A 18 -13.73 11.53 -4.13
CA ASN A 18 -14.47 12.54 -3.39
C ASN A 18 -14.26 12.43 -1.87
N LYS A 19 -14.18 11.20 -1.33
CA LYS A 19 -13.87 10.98 0.10
C LYS A 19 -12.46 11.43 0.45
N LEU A 20 -11.50 11.16 -0.40
CA LEU A 20 -10.10 11.54 -0.20
C LEU A 20 -9.87 13.03 -0.41
N ASP A 21 -10.55 13.65 -1.37
CA ASP A 21 -10.51 15.09 -1.61
C ASP A 21 -11.19 15.86 -0.45
N ALA A 22 -12.28 15.32 0.09
CA ALA A 22 -13.00 15.91 1.22
C ALA A 22 -12.26 15.77 2.57
N SER A 23 -11.31 14.84 2.68
CA SER A 23 -10.61 14.54 3.94
C SER A 23 -9.40 15.43 4.23
N GLU A 24 -9.23 16.55 3.55
CA GLU A 24 -8.07 17.46 3.74
C GLU A 24 -6.69 16.76 3.65
N LEU A 25 -6.62 15.62 2.98
CA LEU A 25 -5.35 14.96 2.67
C LEU A 25 -4.60 15.78 1.61
N LYS A 26 -4.39 17.07 1.92
CA LYS A 26 -3.38 17.84 1.23
C LYS A 26 -2.09 17.03 1.30
N PRO A 27 -1.35 16.88 0.19
CA PRO A 27 0.01 16.38 0.28
C PRO A 27 0.67 17.13 1.42
N TYR A 28 1.25 16.41 2.37
CA TYR A 28 1.94 17.03 3.49
C TYR A 28 3.06 17.86 2.89
N ASN A 29 2.78 19.15 2.70
CA ASN A 29 3.82 20.11 2.42
C ASN A 29 4.62 20.19 3.71
N TYR A 30 5.74 19.49 3.75
CA TYR A 30 6.82 19.88 4.63
C TYR A 30 7.15 21.33 4.24
N ASN A 31 6.54 22.28 4.93
CA ASN A 31 6.95 23.66 4.86
C ASN A 31 8.35 23.68 5.47
N LYS A 32 9.37 23.51 4.62
CA LYS A 32 10.71 23.94 4.97
C LYS A 32 10.56 25.38 5.38
N THR A 33 10.88 25.71 6.62
CA THR A 33 11.08 27.09 7.01
C THR A 33 12.20 27.66 6.14
N GLN A 34 12.22 28.96 5.90
CA GLN A 34 13.27 29.60 5.09
C GLN A 34 14.67 29.23 5.65
N GLU A 35 14.80 29.03 6.96
CA GLU A 35 16.02 28.56 7.62
C GLU A 35 16.45 27.14 7.22
N ASP A 36 15.49 26.25 6.88
CA ASP A 36 15.80 24.89 6.40
C ASP A 36 16.28 24.90 4.95
N VAL A 37 15.98 25.94 4.17
CA VAL A 37 16.40 26.09 2.77
C VAL A 37 17.85 26.58 2.71
N ASP A 38 18.28 27.42 3.63
CA ASP A 38 19.61 28.02 3.65
C ASP A 38 20.71 27.07 4.20
N ASN A 39 20.32 25.93 4.79
CA ASN A 39 21.22 24.90 5.33
C ASN A 39 21.34 23.67 4.40
N VAL A 40 20.96 23.76 3.13
CA VAL A 40 20.94 22.63 2.22
C VAL A 40 22.29 22.41 1.55
N ASP A 41 23.26 21.92 2.31
CA ASP A 41 24.42 21.22 1.73
C ASP A 41 24.30 19.68 1.84
N LYS A 42 23.12 19.18 2.28
CA LYS A 42 22.84 17.74 2.35
C LYS A 42 22.09 17.29 1.10
N THR A 43 22.73 16.42 0.34
CA THR A 43 22.06 15.70 -0.75
C THR A 43 21.07 14.69 -0.18
N TYR A 44 20.08 14.25 -0.97
CA TYR A 44 19.09 13.23 -0.54
C TYR A 44 19.76 11.94 -0.01
N GLY A 45 21.01 11.65 -0.43
CA GLY A 45 21.79 10.51 0.04
C GLY A 45 22.28 10.59 1.49
N ASP A 46 22.23 11.77 2.11
CA ASP A 46 22.69 11.98 3.48
C ASP A 46 21.61 11.72 4.53
N TYR A 47 20.37 11.50 4.10
CA TYR A 47 19.24 11.22 4.98
C TYR A 47 18.90 9.73 5.01
N ARG A 48 18.51 9.25 6.18
CA ARG A 48 18.04 7.88 6.40
C ARG A 48 16.51 7.83 6.30
N LEU A 49 15.94 6.68 5.97
CA LEU A 49 14.48 6.51 5.91
C LEU A 49 13.77 6.99 7.18
N ARG A 50 14.38 6.78 8.36
CA ARG A 50 13.86 7.23 9.66
C ARG A 50 13.75 8.75 9.82
N ASP A 51 14.42 9.52 8.96
CA ASP A 51 14.43 10.98 9.01
C ASP A 51 13.23 11.58 8.24
N PHE A 52 12.39 10.71 7.65
CA PHE A 52 11.24 11.11 6.87
C PHE A 52 9.93 10.65 7.50
N TYR A 53 8.88 11.44 7.33
CA TYR A 53 7.51 10.99 7.53
C TYR A 53 7.00 10.29 6.28
N VAL A 54 6.60 9.02 6.42
CA VAL A 54 6.07 8.23 5.32
C VAL A 54 4.55 8.26 5.32
N LYS A 55 3.95 8.77 4.24
CA LYS A 55 2.49 8.75 4.08
C LYS A 55 2.01 7.31 3.95
N THR A 56 1.20 6.88 4.91
CA THR A 56 0.74 5.50 5.06
C THR A 56 -0.75 5.39 4.79
N ALA A 57 -1.15 4.39 3.99
CA ALA A 57 -2.52 3.99 3.76
C ALA A 57 -2.81 2.67 4.50
N TYR A 58 -3.56 2.75 5.60
CA TYR A 58 -3.98 1.60 6.39
C TYR A 58 -5.15 0.90 5.72
N ASN A 59 -5.12 -0.44 5.59
CA ASN A 59 -6.12 -1.23 4.88
C ASN A 59 -6.49 -0.58 3.54
N CYS A 60 -5.49 -0.26 2.74
CA CYS A 60 -5.60 0.59 1.55
C CYS A 60 -6.52 0.04 0.44
N CYS A 61 -7.01 -1.19 0.57
CA CYS A 61 -7.98 -1.82 -0.33
C CYS A 61 -9.45 -1.61 0.12
N ALA A 62 -9.70 -1.07 1.33
CA ALA A 62 -11.04 -0.88 1.86
C ALA A 62 -11.73 0.31 1.19
N SER A 63 -12.96 0.10 0.72
CA SER A 63 -13.76 1.17 0.10
C SER A 63 -14.62 1.95 1.09
N GLY A 64 -14.75 1.43 2.32
CA GLY A 64 -15.59 2.04 3.35
C GLY A 64 -15.44 1.35 4.70
N SER A 65 -16.41 0.53 5.10
CA SER A 65 -16.36 -0.24 6.35
C SER A 65 -15.42 -1.45 6.21
N PHE A 66 -14.88 -1.94 7.33
CA PHE A 66 -14.07 -3.17 7.36
C PHE A 66 -14.92 -4.43 7.53
N SER A 67 -16.23 -4.29 7.77
CA SER A 67 -17.17 -5.39 7.81
C SER A 67 -18.39 -5.08 6.96
N HIS A 68 -18.96 -6.13 6.33
CA HIS A 68 -20.16 -6.05 5.50
C HIS A 68 -20.05 -5.03 4.34
N ASP A 69 -18.85 -4.89 3.79
CA ASP A 69 -18.53 -3.98 2.69
C ASP A 69 -17.62 -4.69 1.67
N PHE A 70 -17.08 -3.95 0.74
CA PHE A 70 -16.23 -4.45 -0.32
C PHE A 70 -14.80 -3.93 -0.21
N VAL A 71 -13.84 -4.75 -0.64
CA VAL A 71 -12.48 -4.31 -0.97
C VAL A 71 -12.36 -4.06 -2.46
N ASN A 72 -11.54 -3.08 -2.83
CA ASN A 72 -11.48 -2.63 -4.21
C ASN A 72 -10.05 -2.21 -4.62
N GLU A 73 -9.69 -2.52 -5.86
CA GLU A 73 -8.42 -2.11 -6.45
C GLU A 73 -8.31 -0.60 -6.63
N CYS A 74 -9.43 0.09 -6.89
CA CYS A 74 -9.44 1.55 -7.05
C CYS A 74 -8.97 2.26 -5.78
N ALA A 75 -9.26 1.73 -4.59
CA ALA A 75 -8.78 2.30 -3.33
C ALA A 75 -7.26 2.34 -3.29
N ILE A 76 -6.62 1.24 -3.71
CA ILE A 76 -5.16 1.13 -3.78
C ILE A 76 -4.61 2.11 -4.83
N GLU A 77 -5.22 2.17 -6.01
CA GLU A 77 -4.84 3.10 -7.07
C GLU A 77 -4.86 4.55 -6.58
N ASN A 78 -5.95 4.95 -5.92
CA ASN A 78 -6.10 6.28 -5.38
C ASN A 78 -5.06 6.59 -4.29
N CYS A 79 -4.79 5.64 -3.38
CA CYS A 79 -3.75 5.81 -2.35
C CYS A 79 -2.38 6.08 -2.99
N ILE A 80 -2.00 5.32 -4.01
CA ILE A 80 -0.73 5.49 -4.73
C ILE A 80 -0.70 6.85 -5.45
N GLN A 81 -1.75 7.21 -6.16
CA GLN A 81 -1.84 8.50 -6.88
C GLN A 81 -1.76 9.70 -5.94
N LEU A 82 -2.29 9.58 -4.73
CA LEU A 82 -2.22 10.59 -3.69
C LEU A 82 -0.89 10.59 -2.93
N GLY A 83 0.08 9.79 -3.36
CA GLY A 83 1.44 9.79 -2.85
C GLY A 83 1.65 8.93 -1.60
N ALA A 84 0.79 7.95 -1.31
CA ALA A 84 1.09 6.97 -0.28
C ALA A 84 2.32 6.14 -0.66
N ARG A 85 3.28 6.02 0.27
CA ARG A 85 4.50 5.24 0.10
C ARG A 85 4.64 4.11 1.12
N CYS A 86 3.66 3.95 1.99
CA CYS A 86 3.46 2.74 2.79
C CYS A 86 2.02 2.26 2.59
N LEU A 87 1.86 1.03 2.10
CA LEU A 87 0.58 0.41 1.84
C LEU A 87 0.40 -0.77 2.79
N ASP A 88 -0.64 -0.73 3.60
CA ASP A 88 -0.95 -1.75 4.59
C ASP A 88 -2.09 -2.66 4.12
N PHE A 89 -1.93 -3.97 4.31
CA PHE A 89 -2.86 -5.00 3.89
C PHE A 89 -3.05 -6.07 4.97
N GLU A 90 -4.26 -6.62 5.05
CA GLU A 90 -4.53 -7.89 5.70
C GLU A 90 -4.54 -9.02 4.67
N VAL A 91 -3.76 -10.08 4.94
CA VAL A 91 -3.64 -11.23 4.05
C VAL A 91 -4.26 -12.46 4.71
N TYR A 92 -5.21 -13.05 4.04
CA TYR A 92 -5.94 -14.25 4.42
C TYR A 92 -5.60 -15.41 3.47
N SER A 93 -6.03 -16.62 3.82
CA SER A 93 -5.99 -17.80 2.95
C SER A 93 -7.38 -18.09 2.42
N PHE A 94 -7.49 -18.34 1.12
CA PHE A 94 -8.69 -18.88 0.49
C PHE A 94 -8.27 -19.86 -0.61
N ASP A 95 -8.78 -21.10 -0.55
CA ASP A 95 -8.38 -22.20 -1.45
C ASP A 95 -6.84 -22.31 -1.61
N ASP A 96 -6.12 -22.32 -0.48
CA ASP A 96 -4.65 -22.36 -0.40
C ASP A 96 -3.91 -21.22 -1.13
N ASN A 97 -4.61 -20.15 -1.48
CA ASN A 97 -4.03 -18.97 -2.11
C ASN A 97 -4.06 -17.75 -1.17
N PRO A 98 -3.04 -16.89 -1.21
CA PRO A 98 -3.07 -15.64 -0.49
C PRO A 98 -4.07 -14.67 -1.12
N ILE A 99 -4.94 -14.13 -0.30
CA ILE A 99 -5.91 -13.11 -0.71
C ILE A 99 -5.82 -11.88 0.19
N ILE A 100 -6.19 -10.73 -0.33
CA ILE A 100 -6.28 -9.47 0.39
C ILE A 100 -7.74 -9.18 0.69
N SER A 101 -8.03 -8.90 1.95
CA SER A 101 -9.34 -8.51 2.43
C SER A 101 -9.20 -7.69 3.71
N VAL A 102 -10.29 -7.40 4.41
CA VAL A 102 -10.26 -6.69 5.69
C VAL A 102 -11.30 -7.26 6.66
N SER A 103 -11.07 -7.03 7.95
CA SER A 103 -11.97 -7.38 9.03
C SER A 103 -11.89 -6.38 10.18
N THR A 104 -12.95 -6.25 10.95
CA THR A 104 -12.95 -5.55 12.24
C THR A 104 -12.39 -6.44 13.35
N ASP A 105 -12.35 -7.76 13.15
CA ASP A 105 -11.81 -8.70 14.10
C ASP A 105 -10.27 -8.60 14.17
N LYS A 106 -9.75 -8.44 15.37
CA LYS A 106 -8.32 -8.40 15.65
C LYS A 106 -7.68 -9.79 15.67
N ASN A 107 -8.47 -10.83 15.81
CA ASN A 107 -8.02 -12.21 15.89
C ASN A 107 -7.77 -12.79 14.48
N PHE A 108 -7.03 -13.90 14.45
CA PHE A 108 -6.89 -14.72 13.25
C PHE A 108 -8.25 -15.27 12.87
N GLY A 109 -8.75 -14.89 11.74
CA GLY A 109 -10.05 -15.36 11.44
C GLY A 109 -10.50 -15.14 10.02
N VAL A 110 -11.77 -15.07 9.90
CA VAL A 110 -12.48 -14.94 8.65
C VAL A 110 -12.53 -13.47 8.25
N LYS A 111 -12.29 -13.20 6.99
CA LYS A 111 -12.55 -11.88 6.43
C LYS A 111 -14.03 -11.53 6.59
N GLU A 112 -14.34 -10.28 6.84
CA GLU A 112 -15.74 -9.82 7.02
C GLU A 112 -16.28 -9.09 5.79
N THR A 113 -15.49 -8.90 4.74
CA THR A 113 -15.93 -8.30 3.49
C THR A 113 -16.58 -9.31 2.57
N TYR A 114 -17.48 -8.84 1.69
CA TYR A 114 -18.22 -9.69 0.77
C TYR A 114 -17.34 -10.28 -0.34
N ASN A 115 -16.26 -9.59 -0.71
CA ASN A 115 -15.31 -10.03 -1.70
C ASN A 115 -13.88 -10.09 -1.14
N TYR A 116 -12.94 -10.41 -2.01
CA TYR A 116 -11.50 -10.36 -1.76
C TYR A 116 -10.77 -9.95 -3.05
N LEU A 117 -9.49 -9.63 -2.91
CA LEU A 117 -8.59 -9.37 -4.03
C LEU A 117 -7.49 -10.43 -4.06
N GLU A 118 -7.14 -10.93 -5.23
CA GLU A 118 -6.04 -11.88 -5.40
C GLU A 118 -4.70 -11.19 -5.15
N PHE A 119 -3.86 -11.76 -4.28
CA PHE A 119 -2.60 -11.16 -3.86
C PHE A 119 -1.67 -10.86 -5.05
N ASP A 120 -1.42 -11.85 -5.92
CA ASP A 120 -0.53 -11.69 -7.07
C ASP A 120 -0.99 -10.59 -8.03
N ARG A 121 -2.30 -10.51 -8.27
CA ARG A 121 -2.90 -9.46 -9.09
C ARG A 121 -2.67 -8.06 -8.52
N ILE A 122 -2.80 -7.91 -7.21
CA ILE A 122 -2.58 -6.64 -6.54
C ILE A 122 -1.10 -6.27 -6.55
N MET A 123 -0.19 -7.23 -6.33
CA MET A 123 1.25 -6.98 -6.42
C MET A 123 1.67 -6.53 -7.81
N ALA A 124 1.13 -7.16 -8.87
CA ALA A 124 1.37 -6.73 -10.25
C ALA A 124 0.87 -5.30 -10.50
N LYS A 125 -0.32 -4.96 -10.00
CA LYS A 125 -0.89 -3.62 -10.13
C LYS A 125 -0.03 -2.57 -9.42
N ILE A 126 0.40 -2.84 -8.20
CA ILE A 126 1.27 -1.95 -7.43
C ILE A 126 2.60 -1.73 -8.17
N ARG A 127 3.22 -2.80 -8.69
CA ARG A 127 4.44 -2.70 -9.52
C ARG A 127 4.26 -1.72 -10.68
N ASP A 128 3.14 -1.85 -11.39
CA ASP A 128 2.88 -1.05 -12.59
C ASP A 128 2.57 0.42 -12.29
N MET A 129 2.09 0.72 -11.08
CA MET A 129 1.62 2.06 -10.71
C MET A 129 2.57 2.83 -9.79
N ALA A 130 3.22 2.16 -8.85
CA ALA A 130 3.89 2.84 -7.74
C ALA A 130 5.02 3.77 -8.17
N PHE A 131 5.65 3.51 -9.33
CA PHE A 131 6.78 4.27 -9.86
C PHE A 131 6.48 4.93 -11.21
N THR A 132 5.22 4.88 -11.67
CA THR A 132 4.78 5.48 -12.93
C THR A 132 3.69 6.51 -12.74
N SER A 133 2.86 6.40 -11.70
CA SER A 133 1.73 7.28 -11.45
C SER A 133 1.65 7.82 -10.03
N GLY A 134 2.39 7.25 -9.09
CA GLY A 134 2.52 7.80 -7.74
C GLY A 134 3.25 9.15 -7.78
N LYS A 135 2.66 10.19 -7.17
CA LYS A 135 3.23 11.54 -7.16
C LYS A 135 3.83 11.87 -5.80
N ASN A 136 4.97 12.55 -5.82
CA ASN A 136 5.54 13.15 -4.62
C ASN A 136 4.85 14.48 -4.28
N SER A 137 5.24 15.14 -3.19
CA SER A 137 4.70 16.43 -2.75
C SER A 137 4.84 17.56 -3.78
N ALA A 138 5.79 17.46 -4.72
CA ALA A 138 5.99 18.41 -5.81
C ALA A 138 5.15 18.07 -7.06
N GLY A 139 4.35 17.01 -7.04
CA GLY A 139 3.51 16.56 -8.17
C GLY A 139 4.26 15.77 -9.23
N ASN A 140 5.55 15.47 -9.04
CA ASN A 140 6.34 14.65 -9.94
C ASN A 140 6.15 13.15 -9.63
N ILE A 141 6.40 12.29 -10.62
CA ILE A 141 6.40 10.83 -10.40
C ILE A 141 7.43 10.50 -9.32
N SER A 142 6.99 9.79 -8.28
CA SER A 142 7.84 9.46 -7.14
C SER A 142 8.74 8.27 -7.45
N SER A 143 10.03 8.45 -7.21
CA SER A 143 11.03 7.39 -7.13
C SER A 143 11.31 6.93 -5.69
N ASP A 144 10.62 7.51 -4.71
CA ASP A 144 10.81 7.21 -3.30
C ASP A 144 10.55 5.73 -2.99
N PRO A 145 11.20 5.17 -1.98
CA PRO A 145 10.95 3.80 -1.54
C PRO A 145 9.47 3.53 -1.26
N LEU A 146 9.00 2.34 -1.63
CA LEU A 146 7.66 1.85 -1.31
C LEU A 146 7.75 0.79 -0.22
N ILE A 147 7.00 0.98 0.85
CA ILE A 147 6.87 0.01 1.94
C ILE A 147 5.57 -0.76 1.75
N LEU A 148 5.65 -2.08 1.69
CA LEU A 148 4.50 -2.98 1.71
C LEU A 148 4.43 -3.64 3.09
N HIS A 149 3.40 -3.33 3.84
CA HIS A 149 3.16 -3.90 5.17
C HIS A 149 2.04 -4.94 5.10
N PHE A 150 2.35 -6.17 5.50
CA PHE A 150 1.41 -7.29 5.46
C PHE A 150 1.11 -7.78 6.87
N ARG A 151 -0.16 -7.75 7.26
CA ARG A 151 -0.69 -8.38 8.46
C ARG A 151 -1.24 -9.74 8.08
N ILE A 152 -0.51 -10.79 8.41
CA ILE A 152 -0.87 -12.17 8.05
C ILE A 152 -1.97 -12.67 8.99
N LYS A 153 -3.10 -13.02 8.42
CA LYS A 153 -4.32 -13.46 9.11
C LYS A 153 -4.63 -14.95 8.85
N THR A 154 -3.60 -15.76 8.72
CA THR A 154 -3.71 -17.20 8.47
C THR A 154 -2.52 -17.94 9.08
N GLU A 155 -2.74 -19.16 9.51
CA GLU A 155 -1.69 -20.08 10.01
C GLU A 155 -1.15 -21.03 8.91
N HIS A 156 -1.70 -20.98 7.71
CA HIS A 156 -1.28 -21.82 6.60
C HIS A 156 0.11 -21.41 6.09
N LYS A 157 1.13 -22.22 6.33
CA LYS A 157 2.53 -21.91 6.00
C LYS A 157 2.79 -21.74 4.51
N ASN A 158 2.12 -22.51 3.66
CA ASN A 158 2.22 -22.43 2.20
C ASN A 158 1.85 -21.03 1.66
N ILE A 159 1.05 -20.27 2.38
CA ILE A 159 0.69 -18.91 2.00
C ILE A 159 1.91 -17.98 1.98
N LEU A 160 2.83 -18.13 2.93
CA LEU A 160 4.05 -17.34 2.99
C LEU A 160 4.96 -17.60 1.78
N ASP A 161 5.06 -18.87 1.36
CA ASP A 161 5.84 -19.23 0.18
C ASP A 161 5.20 -18.66 -1.09
N SER A 162 3.88 -18.78 -1.24
CA SER A 162 3.12 -18.20 -2.36
C SER A 162 3.23 -16.66 -2.40
N MET A 163 3.22 -15.99 -1.24
CA MET A 163 3.45 -14.54 -1.14
C MET A 163 4.88 -14.19 -1.57
N ALA A 164 5.88 -14.94 -1.10
CA ALA A 164 7.28 -14.72 -1.45
C ALA A 164 7.51 -14.88 -2.95
N ASP A 165 6.94 -15.92 -3.57
CA ASP A 165 7.01 -16.14 -5.01
C ASP A 165 6.37 -14.98 -5.79
N SER A 166 5.20 -14.50 -5.37
CA SER A 166 4.53 -13.37 -5.99
C SER A 166 5.35 -12.08 -5.86
N LEU A 167 5.93 -11.82 -4.68
CA LEU A 167 6.78 -10.64 -4.47
C LEU A 167 8.05 -10.71 -5.32
N ASN A 168 8.70 -11.86 -5.38
CA ASN A 168 9.86 -12.06 -6.24
C ASN A 168 9.51 -11.88 -7.73
N LYS A 169 8.40 -12.48 -8.19
CA LYS A 169 7.91 -12.35 -9.56
C LYS A 169 7.66 -10.88 -9.97
N ASN A 170 7.06 -10.11 -9.07
CA ASN A 170 6.63 -8.75 -9.39
C ASN A 170 7.67 -7.67 -9.10
N PHE A 171 8.60 -7.88 -8.15
CA PHE A 171 9.51 -6.83 -7.68
C PHE A 171 10.98 -7.25 -7.63
N TYR A 172 11.36 -8.32 -8.30
CA TYR A 172 12.71 -8.92 -8.24
C TYR A 172 13.85 -7.91 -8.28
N ASP A 173 13.76 -6.94 -9.18
CA ASP A 173 14.77 -5.91 -9.43
C ASP A 173 14.67 -4.70 -8.48
N ARG A 174 13.65 -4.65 -7.62
CA ARG A 174 13.31 -3.51 -6.76
C ARG A 174 13.25 -3.86 -5.28
N LEU A 175 13.42 -5.13 -4.94
CA LEU A 175 13.44 -5.57 -3.55
C LEU A 175 14.68 -5.05 -2.83
N LEU A 176 14.49 -4.57 -1.62
CA LEU A 176 15.59 -4.16 -0.76
C LEU A 176 16.55 -5.34 -0.51
N SER A 177 17.85 -5.10 -0.57
CA SER A 177 18.86 -6.13 -0.37
C SER A 177 18.73 -6.80 1.01
N ARG A 178 19.03 -8.11 1.07
CA ARG A 178 19.04 -8.89 2.32
C ARG A 178 19.92 -8.32 3.42
N ARG A 179 20.96 -7.55 3.08
CA ARG A 179 21.82 -6.86 4.06
C ARG A 179 21.06 -5.89 4.97
N TYR A 180 19.86 -5.47 4.57
CA TYR A 180 18.96 -4.60 5.33
C TYR A 180 17.84 -5.36 6.04
N SER A 181 17.90 -6.70 6.04
CA SER A 181 16.92 -7.52 6.77
C SER A 181 17.03 -7.33 8.28
N TYR A 182 16.02 -7.82 9.01
CA TYR A 182 15.99 -7.76 10.47
C TYR A 182 17.23 -8.39 11.13
N GLN A 183 17.87 -9.39 10.48
CA GLN A 183 19.09 -10.04 10.98
C GLN A 183 20.28 -9.08 11.05
N TYR A 184 20.29 -8.07 10.21
CA TYR A 184 21.34 -7.04 10.16
C TYR A 184 20.90 -5.72 10.80
N ASN A 185 19.73 -5.72 11.48
CA ASN A 185 19.16 -4.60 12.26
C ASN A 185 18.75 -3.34 11.47
N GLY A 186 18.82 -3.31 10.15
CA GLY A 186 18.36 -2.18 9.34
C GLY A 186 18.81 -0.78 9.78
N LYS A 187 19.87 -0.68 10.60
CA LYS A 187 20.31 0.58 11.25
C LYS A 187 20.84 1.61 10.26
N ASP A 188 21.21 1.16 9.07
CA ASP A 188 21.85 1.98 8.03
C ASP A 188 20.88 2.37 6.90
N LEU A 189 19.57 2.13 7.09
CA LEU A 189 18.51 2.56 6.17
C LEU A 189 18.13 4.02 6.38
#